data_c671210c855921bed982dd3f33219af3
#
_entry.id   c671210c855921bed982dd3f33219af3
#
_cell.length_a   1.000
_cell.length_b   1.000
_cell.length_c   1.000
_cell.angle_alpha   90.00
_cell.angle_beta   90.00
_cell.angle_gamma   90.00
#
_symmetry.space_group_name_H-M   'P 1'
#
loop_
_entity.id
_entity.type
_entity.pdbx_description
1 polymer ?
#
loop_
_entity_poly.entity_id
_entity_poly.type
_entity_poly.pdbx_seq_one_letter_code
_entity_poly.pdbx_strand_id
1 'polypeptide(L)'
;MNQKKNLLPIGFKDILTNDANIQFEYGKKLLKNFDLWGYSFIEPPIIEYEKTLSDTKNKLLNKKTLSFFDPLTKEKVSLRPDITTQLARIAEDRLFGLPKPLRLCYFGDVFRADKPKLSSDRQFKQAGVEIIGSKNLLADLEIINLTLDSLKKINFKKISLDVNVPIILEKIFDDFKISSTKRISLRKLVAKKNIKEIYNFDVKLFNTLKEIIDSSGPLKKNIKKIQKIKLGSNAKKIIKDFMKICSFLIKKNYDEYKISVDLLDHRGFEYYTGITFSIFCLNSSKEV
;
A
#
# COMPACT_ATOMS: atom_id res chain seq x y z
N MET A 1 -2.02 45.71 6.14
CA MET A 1 -1.65 44.32 5.80
C MET A 1 -2.83 43.66 5.12
N ASN A 2 -2.80 43.50 3.80
CA ASN A 2 -3.85 42.80 3.05
C ASN A 2 -3.80 41.33 3.43
N GLN A 3 -4.81 40.84 4.16
CA GLN A 3 -5.05 39.40 4.27
C GLN A 3 -5.31 38.89 2.84
N LYS A 4 -4.36 38.16 2.25
CA LYS A 4 -4.60 37.38 1.01
C LYS A 4 -5.80 36.47 1.29
N LYS A 5 -6.96 36.81 0.71
CA LYS A 5 -8.13 35.92 0.73
C LYS A 5 -7.68 34.56 0.24
N ASN A 6 -7.81 33.52 1.06
CA ASN A 6 -7.66 32.14 0.61
C ASN A 6 -8.75 31.88 -0.44
N LEU A 7 -8.39 31.88 -1.71
CA LEU A 7 -9.31 31.66 -2.83
C LEU A 7 -9.66 30.17 -3.01
N LEU A 8 -8.87 29.27 -2.42
CA LEU A 8 -9.03 27.83 -2.54
C LEU A 8 -9.26 27.17 -1.17
N PRO A 9 -10.00 26.06 -1.12
CA PRO A 9 -10.15 25.28 0.10
C PRO A 9 -8.80 24.77 0.62
N ILE A 10 -8.69 24.60 1.93
CA ILE A 10 -7.47 24.10 2.56
C ILE A 10 -7.06 22.74 1.95
N GLY A 11 -5.81 22.64 1.52
CA GLY A 11 -5.25 21.43 0.92
C GLY A 11 -5.52 21.28 -0.58
N PHE A 12 -6.10 22.30 -1.21
CA PHE A 12 -6.20 22.43 -2.66
C PHE A 12 -5.32 23.57 -3.15
N LYS A 13 -4.70 23.42 -4.30
CA LYS A 13 -3.81 24.41 -4.89
C LYS A 13 -3.87 24.37 -6.41
N ASP A 14 -3.59 25.51 -7.02
CA ASP A 14 -3.30 25.55 -8.45
C ASP A 14 -1.91 24.94 -8.72
N ILE A 15 -1.84 24.09 -9.71
CA ILE A 15 -0.58 23.51 -10.19
C ILE A 15 -0.18 24.30 -11.43
N LEU A 16 0.85 25.12 -11.29
CA LEU A 16 1.28 26.05 -12.34
C LEU A 16 2.16 25.36 -13.37
N THR A 17 2.44 26.04 -14.49
CA THR A 17 3.00 25.51 -15.73
C THR A 17 4.15 24.50 -15.56
N ASN A 18 5.17 24.82 -14.76
CA ASN A 18 6.32 23.94 -14.60
C ASN A 18 5.94 22.61 -13.91
N ASP A 19 5.24 22.69 -12.80
CA ASP A 19 4.83 21.50 -12.04
C ASP A 19 3.77 20.69 -12.80
N ALA A 20 2.86 21.39 -13.51
CA ALA A 20 1.85 20.74 -14.34
C ALA A 20 2.50 19.95 -15.49
N ASN A 21 3.49 20.53 -16.17
CA ASN A 21 4.24 19.86 -17.23
C ASN A 21 5.03 18.65 -16.70
N ILE A 22 5.66 18.78 -15.53
CA ILE A 22 6.38 17.67 -14.87
C ILE A 22 5.40 16.52 -14.56
N GLN A 23 4.24 16.82 -13.96
CA GLN A 23 3.24 15.81 -13.66
C GLN A 23 2.70 15.12 -14.93
N PHE A 24 2.46 15.89 -15.99
CA PHE A 24 2.00 15.37 -17.27
C PHE A 24 3.04 14.41 -17.89
N GLU A 25 4.31 14.82 -17.94
CA GLU A 25 5.38 13.98 -18.50
C GLU A 25 5.64 12.72 -17.64
N TYR A 26 5.52 12.80 -16.32
CA TYR A 26 5.59 11.60 -15.46
C TYR A 26 4.42 10.65 -15.74
N GLY A 27 3.20 11.18 -15.86
CA GLY A 27 2.02 10.37 -16.21
C GLY A 27 2.22 9.63 -17.53
N LYS A 28 2.68 10.32 -18.59
CA LYS A 28 2.97 9.71 -19.91
C LYS A 28 4.02 8.59 -19.79
N LYS A 29 5.13 8.84 -19.09
CA LYS A 29 6.20 7.84 -18.94
C LYS A 29 5.72 6.62 -18.17
N LEU A 30 4.94 6.82 -17.09
CA LEU A 30 4.38 5.73 -16.30
C LEU A 30 3.40 4.89 -17.13
N LEU A 31 2.42 5.52 -17.78
CA LEU A 31 1.44 4.80 -18.61
C LEU A 31 2.11 4.04 -19.77
N LYS A 32 3.09 4.65 -20.44
CA LYS A 32 3.87 3.95 -21.48
C LYS A 32 4.61 2.74 -20.90
N ASN A 33 5.15 2.85 -19.69
CA ASN A 33 5.81 1.73 -19.05
C ASN A 33 4.83 0.62 -18.69
N PHE A 34 3.66 0.96 -18.14
CA PHE A 34 2.61 0.00 -17.81
C PHE A 34 2.12 -0.75 -19.04
N ASP A 35 1.92 -0.05 -20.16
CA ASP A 35 1.56 -0.64 -21.45
C ASP A 35 2.63 -1.65 -21.95
N LEU A 36 3.92 -1.31 -21.87
CA LEU A 36 5.02 -2.21 -22.21
C LEU A 36 5.06 -3.48 -21.35
N TRP A 37 4.50 -3.44 -20.14
CA TRP A 37 4.33 -4.60 -19.25
C TRP A 37 3.00 -5.34 -19.48
N GLY A 38 2.19 -4.92 -20.45
CA GLY A 38 0.92 -5.54 -20.84
C GLY A 38 -0.26 -5.15 -19.95
N TYR A 39 -0.24 -3.95 -19.34
CA TYR A 39 -1.36 -3.42 -18.57
C TYR A 39 -2.25 -2.53 -19.42
N SER A 40 -3.55 -2.78 -19.38
CA SER A 40 -4.57 -1.99 -20.07
C SER A 40 -4.98 -0.78 -19.23
N PHE A 41 -4.97 0.39 -19.85
CA PHE A 41 -5.38 1.63 -19.19
C PHE A 41 -6.89 1.68 -18.97
N ILE A 42 -7.30 2.05 -17.75
CA ILE A 42 -8.69 2.27 -17.35
C ILE A 42 -8.79 3.65 -16.71
N GLU A 43 -9.80 4.40 -17.09
CA GLU A 43 -10.13 5.70 -16.53
C GLU A 43 -11.52 5.69 -15.88
N PRO A 44 -11.63 5.39 -14.59
CA PRO A 44 -12.89 5.45 -13.86
C PRO A 44 -13.36 6.89 -13.64
N PRO A 45 -14.68 7.14 -13.44
CA PRO A 45 -15.19 8.47 -13.13
C PRO A 45 -14.64 8.98 -11.80
N ILE A 46 -14.51 10.31 -11.69
CA ILE A 46 -14.03 10.96 -10.45
C ILE A 46 -15.06 10.84 -9.31
N ILE A 47 -16.34 10.81 -9.67
CA ILE A 47 -17.48 10.78 -8.75
C ILE A 47 -18.20 9.43 -8.88
N GLU A 48 -18.49 8.81 -7.74
CA GLU A 48 -19.34 7.62 -7.65
C GLU A 48 -20.31 7.75 -6.46
N TYR A 49 -21.33 6.90 -6.43
CA TYR A 49 -22.19 6.83 -5.25
C TYR A 49 -21.38 6.44 -4.00
N GLU A 50 -21.63 7.13 -2.89
CA GLU A 50 -20.88 6.87 -1.65
C GLU A 50 -21.02 5.40 -1.22
N LYS A 51 -22.21 4.80 -1.38
CA LYS A 51 -22.46 3.38 -1.09
C LYS A 51 -21.53 2.45 -1.88
N THR A 52 -21.26 2.75 -3.15
CA THR A 52 -20.38 1.94 -4.00
C THR A 52 -18.91 2.01 -3.55
N LEU A 53 -18.46 3.19 -3.15
CA LEU A 53 -17.10 3.40 -2.63
C LEU A 53 -16.94 2.87 -1.19
N SER A 54 -18.03 2.82 -0.41
CA SER A 54 -18.04 2.43 1.01
C SER A 54 -18.23 0.93 1.25
N ASP A 55 -18.76 0.19 0.29
CA ASP A 55 -18.96 -1.27 0.38
C ASP A 55 -17.65 -2.06 0.46
N THR A 56 -16.53 -1.39 0.26
CA THR A 56 -15.24 -1.99 0.58
C THR A 56 -15.13 -2.14 2.10
N LYS A 57 -14.70 -3.31 2.58
CA LYS A 57 -14.45 -3.62 4.00
C LYS A 57 -13.49 -2.64 4.69
N ASN A 58 -13.09 -1.59 4.00
CA ASN A 58 -12.13 -0.59 4.46
C ASN A 58 -12.82 0.62 5.09
N LYS A 59 -13.24 0.46 6.36
CA LYS A 59 -13.84 1.55 7.17
C LYS A 59 -12.97 2.81 7.27
N LEU A 60 -11.66 2.72 7.02
CA LEU A 60 -10.74 3.85 7.05
C LEU A 60 -10.87 4.72 5.80
N LEU A 61 -11.17 4.16 4.64
CA LEU A 61 -11.42 4.92 3.42
C LEU A 61 -12.72 5.75 3.53
N ASN A 62 -13.75 5.20 4.17
CA ASN A 62 -15.04 5.88 4.33
C ASN A 62 -14.93 7.21 5.11
N LYS A 63 -13.97 7.30 6.06
CA LYS A 63 -13.70 8.54 6.81
C LYS A 63 -12.89 9.57 6.02
N LYS A 64 -12.35 9.19 4.86
CA LYS A 64 -11.45 10.02 4.05
C LYS A 64 -12.12 10.60 2.81
N THR A 65 -13.42 10.39 2.64
CA THR A 65 -14.16 10.75 1.43
C THR A 65 -14.76 12.15 1.53
N LEU A 66 -14.64 12.92 0.45
CA LEU A 66 -15.38 14.15 0.26
C LEU A 66 -16.70 13.83 -0.41
N SER A 67 -17.81 14.03 0.30
CA SER A 67 -19.15 13.64 -0.16
C SER A 67 -20.08 14.85 -0.25
N PHE A 68 -21.03 14.77 -1.16
CA PHE A 68 -22.09 15.77 -1.35
C PHE A 68 -23.33 15.09 -1.95
N PHE A 69 -24.46 15.80 -1.99
CA PHE A 69 -25.66 15.31 -2.66
C PHE A 69 -25.66 15.73 -4.13
N ASP A 70 -25.88 14.77 -5.01
CA ASP A 70 -26.07 15.04 -6.43
C ASP A 70 -27.38 15.81 -6.63
N PRO A 71 -27.35 17.00 -7.23
CA PRO A 71 -28.56 17.80 -7.42
C PRO A 71 -29.60 17.14 -8.34
N LEU A 72 -29.18 16.22 -9.22
CA LEU A 72 -30.05 15.53 -10.15
C LEU A 72 -30.78 14.33 -9.50
N THR A 73 -30.01 13.44 -8.89
CA THR A 73 -30.54 12.19 -8.33
C THR A 73 -30.94 12.30 -6.86
N LYS A 74 -30.50 13.35 -6.16
CA LYS A 74 -30.64 13.55 -4.70
C LYS A 74 -29.95 12.45 -3.88
N GLU A 75 -29.16 11.60 -4.52
CA GLU A 75 -28.36 10.58 -3.83
C GLU A 75 -27.01 11.15 -3.37
N LYS A 76 -26.44 10.54 -2.33
CA LYS A 76 -25.13 10.91 -1.82
C LYS A 76 -24.04 10.32 -2.70
N VAL A 77 -23.21 11.21 -3.24
CA VAL A 77 -22.05 10.87 -4.08
C VAL A 77 -20.77 11.35 -3.42
N SER A 78 -19.64 10.79 -3.84
CA SER A 78 -18.32 11.08 -3.28
C SER A 78 -17.27 11.21 -4.36
N LEU A 79 -16.32 12.12 -4.13
CA LEU A 79 -15.07 12.16 -4.88
C LEU A 79 -14.22 10.94 -4.48
N ARG A 80 -13.64 10.27 -5.45
CA ARG A 80 -12.82 9.06 -5.21
C ARG A 80 -11.61 9.35 -4.33
N PRO A 81 -11.44 8.68 -3.18
CA PRO A 81 -10.24 8.79 -2.35
C PRO A 81 -9.09 7.88 -2.81
N ASP A 82 -9.41 6.90 -3.68
CA ASP A 82 -8.52 5.87 -4.19
C ASP A 82 -9.12 5.28 -5.48
N ILE A 83 -8.26 4.96 -6.47
CA ILE A 83 -8.71 4.38 -7.74
C ILE A 83 -8.77 2.86 -7.69
N THR A 84 -7.98 2.20 -6.85
CA THR A 84 -7.91 0.73 -6.71
C THR A 84 -9.31 0.10 -6.50
N THR A 85 -10.13 0.70 -5.62
CA THR A 85 -11.48 0.19 -5.34
C THR A 85 -12.41 0.26 -6.55
N GLN A 86 -12.24 1.31 -7.37
CA GLN A 86 -13.01 1.45 -8.62
C GLN A 86 -12.62 0.38 -9.65
N LEU A 87 -11.31 0.06 -9.76
CA LEU A 87 -10.84 -1.00 -10.65
C LEU A 87 -11.35 -2.37 -10.20
N ALA A 88 -11.42 -2.63 -8.90
CA ALA A 88 -12.00 -3.87 -8.38
C ALA A 88 -13.48 -4.00 -8.79
N ARG A 89 -14.28 -2.95 -8.63
CA ARG A 89 -15.68 -2.91 -9.08
C ARG A 89 -15.78 -3.10 -10.61
N ILE A 90 -14.99 -2.39 -11.39
CA ILE A 90 -15.01 -2.51 -12.86
C ILE A 90 -14.66 -3.94 -13.30
N ALA A 91 -13.68 -4.56 -12.64
CA ALA A 91 -13.29 -5.93 -12.93
C ALA A 91 -14.40 -6.94 -12.61
N GLU A 92 -15.19 -6.69 -11.57
CA GLU A 92 -16.31 -7.52 -11.17
C GLU A 92 -17.55 -7.30 -12.08
N ASP A 93 -17.89 -6.03 -12.37
CA ASP A 93 -19.13 -5.69 -13.08
C ASP A 93 -18.98 -5.67 -14.60
N ARG A 94 -17.89 -5.09 -15.11
CA ARG A 94 -17.71 -4.80 -16.54
C ARG A 94 -16.79 -5.76 -17.26
N LEU A 95 -15.82 -6.33 -16.53
CA LEU A 95 -14.79 -7.21 -17.08
C LEU A 95 -14.91 -8.65 -16.56
N PHE A 96 -16.06 -9.01 -15.98
CA PHE A 96 -16.29 -10.32 -15.37
C PHE A 96 -16.03 -11.47 -16.35
N GLY A 97 -16.46 -11.36 -17.61
CA GLY A 97 -16.30 -12.39 -18.65
C GLY A 97 -14.93 -12.50 -19.28
N LEU A 98 -13.98 -11.60 -18.95
CA LEU A 98 -12.67 -11.63 -19.55
C LEU A 98 -11.75 -12.67 -18.87
N PRO A 99 -10.81 -13.26 -19.65
CA PRO A 99 -9.80 -14.17 -19.10
C PRO A 99 -8.98 -13.53 -17.98
N LYS A 100 -8.71 -14.29 -16.93
CA LYS A 100 -7.88 -13.88 -15.79
C LYS A 100 -6.43 -14.40 -15.97
N PRO A 101 -5.43 -13.69 -15.44
CA PRO A 101 -5.52 -12.45 -14.66
C PRO A 101 -5.72 -11.22 -15.54
N LEU A 102 -6.57 -10.30 -15.09
CA LEU A 102 -6.62 -8.97 -15.68
C LEU A 102 -5.42 -8.15 -15.22
N ARG A 103 -4.80 -7.43 -16.15
CA ARG A 103 -3.74 -6.44 -15.88
C ARG A 103 -4.27 -5.07 -16.24
N LEU A 104 -4.57 -4.27 -15.24
CA LEU A 104 -5.17 -2.95 -15.39
C LEU A 104 -4.23 -1.89 -14.82
N CYS A 105 -4.20 -0.70 -15.45
CA CYS A 105 -3.45 0.43 -14.91
C CYS A 105 -4.29 1.71 -14.96
N TYR A 106 -3.89 2.68 -14.17
CA TYR A 106 -4.56 3.97 -14.08
C TYR A 106 -3.60 5.11 -13.77
N PHE A 107 -4.04 6.32 -14.12
CA PHE A 107 -3.42 7.58 -13.72
C PHE A 107 -4.51 8.64 -13.60
N GLY A 108 -4.68 9.24 -12.42
CA GLY A 108 -5.75 10.22 -12.23
C GLY A 108 -5.72 10.92 -10.88
N ASP A 109 -6.59 11.92 -10.72
CA ASP A 109 -6.72 12.64 -9.47
C ASP A 109 -7.49 11.81 -8.43
N VAL A 110 -7.06 11.91 -7.18
CA VAL A 110 -7.76 11.42 -6.00
C VAL A 110 -7.90 12.54 -4.97
N PHE A 111 -8.92 12.42 -4.12
CA PHE A 111 -9.33 13.49 -3.20
C PHE A 111 -9.54 12.94 -1.81
N ARG A 112 -8.98 13.59 -0.78
CA ARG A 112 -9.11 13.15 0.61
C ARG A 112 -9.70 14.22 1.49
N ALA A 113 -10.59 13.81 2.40
CA ALA A 113 -11.19 14.70 3.39
C ALA A 113 -10.18 15.16 4.46
N ASP A 114 -9.29 14.25 4.86
CA ASP A 114 -8.18 14.53 5.79
C ASP A 114 -6.88 14.87 5.04
N LYS A 115 -5.96 15.53 5.74
CA LYS A 115 -4.62 15.77 5.20
C LYS A 115 -3.80 14.49 5.30
N PRO A 116 -3.16 14.03 4.20
CA PRO A 116 -2.19 12.95 4.27
C PRO A 116 -1.04 13.30 5.23
N LYS A 117 -0.48 12.32 5.91
CA LYS A 117 0.61 12.54 6.88
C LYS A 117 1.89 13.10 6.25
N LEU A 118 2.15 12.76 4.99
CA LEU A 118 3.36 13.16 4.25
C LEU A 118 3.16 14.37 3.33
N SER A 119 1.91 14.85 3.15
CA SER A 119 1.59 15.97 2.27
C SER A 119 0.53 16.85 2.91
N SER A 120 0.57 18.15 2.62
CA SER A 120 -0.52 19.08 2.95
C SER A 120 -1.69 19.00 1.96
N ASP A 121 -1.49 18.34 0.83
CA ASP A 121 -2.42 18.34 -0.29
C ASP A 121 -3.53 17.29 -0.10
N ARG A 122 -4.76 17.70 -0.36
CA ARG A 122 -5.95 16.86 -0.35
C ARG A 122 -6.35 16.36 -1.75
N GLN A 123 -5.80 16.99 -2.78
CA GLN A 123 -5.86 16.55 -4.18
C GLN A 123 -4.47 16.22 -4.66
N PHE A 124 -4.29 15.02 -5.23
CA PHE A 124 -3.01 14.61 -5.80
C PHE A 124 -3.22 13.55 -6.89
N LYS A 125 -2.23 13.39 -7.76
CA LYS A 125 -2.23 12.35 -8.79
C LYS A 125 -1.88 10.99 -8.17
N GLN A 126 -2.64 9.97 -8.55
CA GLN A 126 -2.37 8.57 -8.25
C GLN A 126 -2.12 7.82 -9.55
N ALA A 127 -1.01 7.12 -9.63
CA ALA A 127 -0.71 6.15 -10.67
C ALA A 127 -0.65 4.76 -10.06
N GLY A 128 -1.13 3.74 -10.75
CA GLY A 128 -1.06 2.39 -10.23
C GLY A 128 -1.37 1.32 -11.26
N VAL A 129 -1.10 0.09 -10.85
CA VAL A 129 -1.38 -1.12 -11.62
C VAL A 129 -2.04 -2.16 -10.73
N GLU A 130 -2.94 -2.94 -11.30
CA GLU A 130 -3.69 -3.98 -10.59
C GLU A 130 -3.63 -5.30 -11.38
N ILE A 131 -3.28 -6.40 -10.71
CA ILE A 131 -3.43 -7.76 -11.23
C ILE A 131 -4.60 -8.40 -10.52
N ILE A 132 -5.70 -8.64 -11.24
CA ILE A 132 -6.93 -9.16 -10.66
C ILE A 132 -7.17 -10.59 -11.14
N GLY A 133 -7.38 -11.51 -10.17
CA GLY A 133 -7.66 -12.92 -10.47
C GLY A 133 -6.42 -13.83 -10.46
N SER A 134 -5.28 -13.37 -9.93
CA SER A 134 -4.10 -14.21 -9.68
C SER A 134 -3.86 -14.37 -8.18
N LYS A 135 -3.49 -15.58 -7.77
CA LYS A 135 -3.00 -15.90 -6.41
C LYS A 135 -1.53 -16.34 -6.43
N ASN A 136 -0.85 -16.10 -7.55
CA ASN A 136 0.52 -16.57 -7.74
C ASN A 136 1.52 -15.54 -7.19
N LEU A 137 2.53 -16.02 -6.49
CA LEU A 137 3.67 -15.22 -6.01
C LEU A 137 4.37 -14.45 -7.15
N LEU A 138 4.31 -14.94 -8.39
CA LEU A 138 4.86 -14.24 -9.54
C LEU A 138 4.15 -12.92 -9.82
N ALA A 139 2.86 -12.79 -9.46
CA ALA A 139 2.15 -11.53 -9.56
C ALA A 139 2.72 -10.48 -8.57
N ASP A 140 3.03 -10.89 -7.34
CA ASP A 140 3.66 -9.99 -6.35
C ASP A 140 5.03 -9.52 -6.83
N LEU A 141 5.83 -10.44 -7.40
CA LEU A 141 7.15 -10.13 -7.98
C LEU A 141 7.03 -9.23 -9.20
N GLU A 142 6.02 -9.44 -10.06
CA GLU A 142 5.75 -8.59 -11.22
C GLU A 142 5.47 -7.16 -10.78
N ILE A 143 4.57 -6.95 -9.79
CA ILE A 143 4.24 -5.62 -9.26
C ILE A 143 5.47 -4.92 -8.68
N ILE A 144 6.29 -5.61 -7.89
CA ILE A 144 7.50 -5.02 -7.32
C ILE A 144 8.47 -4.59 -8.43
N ASN A 145 8.74 -5.46 -9.40
CA ASN A 145 9.64 -5.15 -10.51
C ASN A 145 9.13 -3.99 -11.36
N LEU A 146 7.86 -4.01 -11.74
CA LEU A 146 7.22 -2.96 -12.51
C LEU A 146 7.30 -1.61 -11.78
N THR A 147 7.05 -1.60 -10.47
CA THR A 147 7.12 -0.37 -9.67
C THR A 147 8.54 0.19 -9.67
N LEU A 148 9.56 -0.65 -9.41
CA LEU A 148 10.96 -0.22 -9.41
C LEU A 148 11.43 0.26 -10.80
N ASP A 149 11.03 -0.45 -11.87
CA ASP A 149 11.32 -0.04 -13.26
C ASP A 149 10.66 1.30 -13.59
N SER A 150 9.42 1.51 -13.17
CA SER A 150 8.68 2.75 -13.38
C SER A 150 9.35 3.94 -12.71
N LEU A 151 9.77 3.78 -11.46
CA LEU A 151 10.49 4.83 -10.72
C LEU A 151 11.82 5.18 -11.37
N LYS A 152 12.54 4.18 -11.89
CA LYS A 152 13.78 4.39 -12.63
C LYS A 152 13.53 5.19 -13.92
N LYS A 153 12.46 4.88 -14.67
CA LYS A 153 12.12 5.60 -15.92
C LYS A 153 11.73 7.06 -15.71
N ILE A 154 11.21 7.40 -14.56
CA ILE A 154 10.95 8.80 -14.18
C ILE A 154 12.11 9.44 -13.41
N ASN A 155 13.30 8.79 -13.42
CA ASN A 155 14.54 9.28 -12.85
C ASN A 155 14.55 9.47 -11.33
N PHE A 156 13.72 8.75 -10.57
CA PHE A 156 13.86 8.71 -9.13
C PHE A 156 15.14 7.97 -8.73
N LYS A 157 15.94 8.64 -7.86
CA LYS A 157 17.19 8.12 -7.32
C LYS A 157 17.05 7.92 -5.81
N LYS A 158 17.98 7.16 -5.19
CA LYS A 158 18.01 6.91 -3.75
C LYS A 158 16.71 6.29 -3.23
N ILE A 159 16.31 5.20 -3.85
CA ILE A 159 15.09 4.46 -3.50
C ILE A 159 15.35 3.58 -2.27
N SER A 160 14.42 3.62 -1.32
CA SER A 160 14.30 2.70 -0.20
C SER A 160 13.03 1.86 -0.36
N LEU A 161 13.14 0.54 -0.28
CA LEU A 161 12.06 -0.41 -0.39
C LEU A 161 11.88 -1.14 0.95
N ASP A 162 10.77 -0.89 1.62
CA ASP A 162 10.39 -1.59 2.85
C ASP A 162 9.38 -2.68 2.52
N VAL A 163 9.69 -3.94 2.84
CA VAL A 163 8.83 -5.09 2.56
C VAL A 163 8.28 -5.65 3.86
N ASN A 164 6.96 -5.83 3.90
CA ASN A 164 6.22 -6.18 5.11
C ASN A 164 5.28 -7.35 4.84
N VAL A 165 4.80 -7.98 5.92
CA VAL A 165 3.82 -9.07 5.86
C VAL A 165 2.72 -8.82 6.90
N PRO A 166 1.76 -7.91 6.66
CA PRO A 166 0.78 -7.49 7.67
C PRO A 166 0.01 -8.64 8.31
N ILE A 167 -0.28 -9.68 7.55
CA ILE A 167 -1.04 -10.85 8.03
C ILE A 167 -0.26 -11.74 9.00
N ILE A 168 1.08 -11.59 9.10
CA ILE A 168 1.91 -12.49 9.93
C ILE A 168 1.50 -12.47 11.40
N LEU A 169 1.16 -11.29 11.92
CA LEU A 169 0.72 -11.14 13.31
C LEU A 169 -0.54 -11.95 13.60
N GLU A 170 -1.51 -11.93 12.69
CA GLU A 170 -2.74 -12.72 12.82
C GLU A 170 -2.46 -14.22 12.80
N LYS A 171 -1.53 -14.65 11.92
CA LYS A 171 -1.14 -16.06 11.84
C LYS A 171 -0.38 -16.54 13.08
N ILE A 172 0.40 -15.66 13.70
CA ILE A 172 0.99 -15.92 15.01
C ILE A 172 -0.10 -16.06 16.07
N PHE A 173 -1.07 -15.15 16.09
CA PHE A 173 -2.20 -15.25 17.02
C PHE A 173 -3.04 -16.51 16.80
N ASP A 174 -3.19 -16.99 15.56
CA ASP A 174 -3.82 -18.28 15.26
C ASP A 174 -3.02 -19.44 15.85
N ASP A 175 -1.70 -19.44 15.68
CA ASP A 175 -0.79 -20.48 16.20
C ASP A 175 -0.81 -20.54 17.75
N PHE A 176 -0.94 -19.39 18.42
CA PHE A 176 -1.06 -19.28 19.88
C PHE A 176 -2.51 -19.36 20.39
N LYS A 177 -3.50 -19.61 19.51
CA LYS A 177 -4.93 -19.70 19.84
C LYS A 177 -5.47 -18.48 20.62
N ILE A 178 -4.99 -17.29 20.27
CA ILE A 178 -5.40 -16.03 20.92
C ILE A 178 -6.84 -15.69 20.54
N SER A 179 -7.68 -15.42 21.54
CA SER A 179 -9.09 -15.04 21.32
C SER A 179 -9.22 -13.68 20.63
N SER A 180 -10.28 -13.49 19.86
CA SER A 180 -10.53 -12.26 19.08
C SER A 180 -10.53 -11.00 19.93
N THR A 181 -11.07 -11.05 21.15
CA THR A 181 -11.09 -9.93 22.09
C THR A 181 -9.68 -9.50 22.52
N LYS A 182 -8.80 -10.47 22.81
CA LYS A 182 -7.42 -10.20 23.20
C LYS A 182 -6.55 -9.71 22.05
N ARG A 183 -6.83 -10.10 20.81
CA ARG A 183 -6.08 -9.64 19.62
C ARG A 183 -6.12 -8.12 19.46
N ILE A 184 -7.23 -7.47 19.81
CA ILE A 184 -7.37 -6.00 19.68
C ILE A 184 -6.34 -5.27 20.57
N SER A 185 -6.20 -5.69 21.83
CA SER A 185 -5.22 -5.08 22.73
C SER A 185 -3.79 -5.42 22.34
N LEU A 186 -3.51 -6.67 21.97
CA LEU A 186 -2.18 -7.12 21.55
C LEU A 186 -1.70 -6.41 20.28
N ARG A 187 -2.57 -6.20 19.28
CA ARG A 187 -2.23 -5.40 18.08
C ARG A 187 -1.79 -3.99 18.45
N LYS A 188 -2.46 -3.34 19.41
CA LYS A 188 -2.08 -1.98 19.85
C LYS A 188 -0.70 -1.96 20.51
N LEU A 189 -0.36 -2.99 21.29
CA LEU A 189 0.96 -3.11 21.92
C LEU A 189 2.05 -3.34 20.89
N VAL A 190 1.82 -4.24 19.94
CA VAL A 190 2.75 -4.53 18.83
C VAL A 190 2.95 -3.29 17.95
N ALA A 191 1.88 -2.59 17.56
CA ALA A 191 1.96 -1.37 16.75
C ALA A 191 2.79 -0.26 17.39
N LYS A 192 2.77 -0.18 18.73
CA LYS A 192 3.62 0.76 19.49
C LYS A 192 5.02 0.22 19.76
N LYS A 193 5.34 -0.98 19.31
CA LYS A 193 6.57 -1.74 19.64
C LYS A 193 6.78 -1.90 21.17
N ASN A 194 5.70 -1.75 21.96
CA ASN A 194 5.70 -1.96 23.41
C ASN A 194 5.28 -3.40 23.74
N ILE A 195 6.18 -4.35 23.50
CA ILE A 195 5.89 -5.76 23.72
C ILE A 195 6.15 -6.25 25.15
N LYS A 196 6.72 -5.40 26.03
CA LYS A 196 7.02 -5.80 27.41
C LYS A 196 5.79 -6.28 28.19
N GLU A 197 4.64 -5.66 27.94
CA GLU A 197 3.38 -6.06 28.57
C GLU A 197 2.91 -7.46 28.11
N ILE A 198 3.35 -7.92 26.94
CA ILE A 198 3.02 -9.24 26.40
C ILE A 198 3.74 -10.34 27.17
N TYR A 199 4.89 -10.06 27.77
CA TYR A 199 5.63 -11.01 28.60
C TYR A 199 4.78 -11.57 29.75
N ASN A 200 4.02 -10.70 30.42
CA ASN A 200 3.13 -11.10 31.54
C ASN A 200 1.91 -11.88 31.05
N PHE A 201 1.56 -11.75 29.77
CA PHE A 201 0.44 -12.48 29.17
C PHE A 201 0.86 -13.88 28.71
N ASP A 202 1.95 -13.99 27.94
CA ASP A 202 2.48 -15.24 27.41
C ASP A 202 3.96 -15.08 27.04
N VAL A 203 4.84 -15.77 27.76
CA VAL A 203 6.30 -15.70 27.58
C VAL A 203 6.73 -16.22 26.22
N LYS A 204 6.07 -17.27 25.66
CA LYS A 204 6.43 -17.84 24.36
C LYS A 204 6.03 -16.87 23.24
N LEU A 205 4.83 -16.29 23.32
CA LEU A 205 4.38 -15.25 22.39
C LEU A 205 5.34 -14.04 22.41
N PHE A 206 5.69 -13.56 23.61
CA PHE A 206 6.66 -12.47 23.77
C PHE A 206 7.99 -12.79 23.09
N ASN A 207 8.57 -13.96 23.32
CA ASN A 207 9.84 -14.35 22.72
C ASN A 207 9.75 -14.40 21.19
N THR A 208 8.66 -14.98 20.64
CA THR A 208 8.43 -15.02 19.20
C THR A 208 8.35 -13.61 18.60
N LEU A 209 7.57 -12.71 19.21
CA LEU A 209 7.44 -11.32 18.72
C LEU A 209 8.74 -10.54 18.84
N LYS A 210 9.50 -10.77 19.92
CA LYS A 210 10.82 -10.16 20.10
C LYS A 210 11.79 -10.61 19.02
N GLU A 211 11.90 -11.90 18.73
CA GLU A 211 12.76 -12.42 17.64
C GLU A 211 12.40 -11.78 16.28
N ILE A 212 11.11 -11.58 16.00
CA ILE A 212 10.66 -10.93 14.78
C ILE A 212 11.07 -9.46 14.75
N ILE A 213 10.87 -8.71 15.83
CA ILE A 213 11.29 -7.30 15.94
C ILE A 213 12.80 -7.17 15.77
N ASP A 214 13.59 -8.04 16.43
CA ASP A 214 15.05 -8.05 16.35
C ASP A 214 15.57 -8.47 14.97
N SER A 215 14.71 -9.02 14.11
CA SER A 215 14.99 -9.34 12.71
C SER A 215 14.64 -8.23 11.72
N SER A 216 14.04 -7.12 12.18
CA SER A 216 13.72 -5.96 11.33
C SER A 216 14.97 -5.19 10.92
N GLY A 217 14.92 -4.51 9.75
CA GLY A 217 16.01 -3.69 9.23
C GLY A 217 16.55 -4.18 7.88
N PRO A 218 17.83 -3.89 7.52
CA PRO A 218 18.37 -4.21 6.20
C PRO A 218 18.22 -5.70 5.85
N LEU A 219 17.56 -5.99 4.71
CA LEU A 219 17.19 -7.35 4.30
C LEU A 219 18.40 -8.30 4.22
N LYS A 220 19.49 -7.90 3.54
CA LYS A 220 20.68 -8.75 3.38
C LYS A 220 21.28 -9.19 4.73
N LYS A 221 21.20 -8.35 5.77
CA LYS A 221 21.71 -8.65 7.11
C LYS A 221 20.76 -9.55 7.91
N ASN A 222 19.47 -9.39 7.75
CA ASN A 222 18.48 -9.98 8.63
C ASN A 222 17.79 -11.24 8.05
N ILE A 223 17.94 -11.53 6.77
CA ILE A 223 17.28 -12.68 6.13
C ILE A 223 17.59 -14.02 6.84
N LYS A 224 18.84 -14.22 7.29
CA LYS A 224 19.25 -15.43 8.03
C LYS A 224 18.61 -15.50 9.43
N LYS A 225 18.35 -14.35 10.06
CA LYS A 225 17.63 -14.31 11.35
C LYS A 225 16.18 -14.72 11.15
N ILE A 226 15.49 -14.13 10.16
CA ILE A 226 14.11 -14.46 9.82
C ILE A 226 13.93 -15.95 9.56
N GLN A 227 14.86 -16.59 8.85
CA GLN A 227 14.83 -18.02 8.57
C GLN A 227 14.90 -18.90 9.82
N LYS A 228 15.54 -18.42 10.89
CA LYS A 228 15.75 -19.19 12.13
C LYS A 228 14.62 -19.01 13.14
N ILE A 229 13.70 -18.07 12.95
CA ILE A 229 12.59 -17.82 13.87
C ILE A 229 11.71 -19.07 13.96
N LYS A 230 11.47 -19.55 15.18
CA LYS A 230 10.60 -20.69 15.44
C LYS A 230 9.14 -20.24 15.40
N LEU A 231 8.45 -20.52 14.30
CA LEU A 231 7.05 -20.16 14.07
C LEU A 231 6.16 -21.40 14.05
N GLY A 232 4.91 -21.22 14.45
CA GLY A 232 3.87 -22.22 14.27
C GLY A 232 3.52 -22.46 12.79
N SER A 233 2.67 -23.43 12.52
CA SER A 233 2.37 -23.89 11.15
C SER A 233 1.77 -22.81 10.27
N ASN A 234 0.87 -21.97 10.80
CA ASN A 234 0.18 -20.92 10.06
C ASN A 234 1.16 -19.78 9.68
N ALA A 235 1.91 -19.27 10.65
CA ALA A 235 2.89 -18.23 10.42
C ALA A 235 4.06 -18.72 9.53
N LYS A 236 4.52 -19.97 9.71
CA LYS A 236 5.60 -20.58 8.91
C LYS A 236 5.27 -20.64 7.42
N LYS A 237 4.00 -20.91 7.06
CA LYS A 237 3.56 -20.93 5.66
C LYS A 237 3.73 -19.56 5.01
N ILE A 238 3.30 -18.50 5.70
CA ILE A 238 3.42 -17.13 5.20
C ILE A 238 4.88 -16.71 5.05
N ILE A 239 5.72 -17.00 6.04
CA ILE A 239 7.16 -16.69 5.97
C ILE A 239 7.85 -17.43 4.82
N LYS A 240 7.44 -18.66 4.51
CA LYS A 240 8.00 -19.40 3.38
C LYS A 240 7.80 -18.66 2.04
N ASP A 241 6.63 -18.10 1.81
CA ASP A 241 6.36 -17.34 0.58
C ASP A 241 7.06 -15.98 0.59
N PHE A 242 7.07 -15.30 1.72
CA PHE A 242 7.86 -14.07 1.92
C PHE A 242 9.36 -14.30 1.63
N MET A 243 9.92 -15.39 2.10
CA MET A 243 11.34 -15.74 1.87
C MET A 243 11.67 -15.95 0.38
N LYS A 244 10.73 -16.44 -0.43
CA LYS A 244 10.93 -16.54 -1.89
C LYS A 244 11.08 -15.15 -2.52
N ILE A 245 10.22 -14.18 -2.12
CA ILE A 245 10.33 -12.78 -2.56
C ILE A 245 11.66 -12.17 -2.11
N CYS A 246 12.01 -12.33 -0.83
CA CYS A 246 13.28 -11.83 -0.31
C CYS A 246 14.48 -12.39 -1.07
N SER A 247 14.48 -13.70 -1.35
CA SER A 247 15.55 -14.37 -2.11
C SER A 247 15.63 -13.82 -3.54
N PHE A 248 14.50 -13.57 -4.18
CA PHE A 248 14.46 -12.95 -5.50
C PHE A 248 15.04 -11.53 -5.47
N LEU A 249 14.62 -10.70 -4.52
CA LEU A 249 15.13 -9.34 -4.38
C LEU A 249 16.64 -9.29 -4.16
N ILE A 250 17.18 -10.23 -3.36
CA ILE A 250 18.63 -10.33 -3.12
C ILE A 250 19.34 -10.79 -4.40
N LYS A 251 18.80 -11.79 -5.12
CA LYS A 251 19.40 -12.34 -6.35
C LYS A 251 19.45 -11.32 -7.48
N LYS A 252 18.43 -10.48 -7.62
CA LYS A 252 18.37 -9.40 -8.62
C LYS A 252 19.41 -8.30 -8.38
N ASN A 253 20.06 -8.33 -7.20
CA ASN A 253 21.14 -7.43 -6.83
C ASN A 253 20.79 -5.95 -7.05
N TYR A 254 19.65 -5.53 -6.47
CA TYR A 254 19.25 -4.12 -6.46
C TYR A 254 20.15 -3.32 -5.48
N ASP A 255 21.49 -3.34 -5.71
CA ASP A 255 22.45 -2.66 -4.80
C ASP A 255 22.27 -1.15 -4.79
N GLU A 256 21.64 -0.59 -5.82
CA GLU A 256 21.26 0.81 -5.88
C GLU A 256 20.10 1.17 -4.93
N TYR A 257 19.38 0.15 -4.39
CA TYR A 257 18.23 0.34 -3.51
C TYR A 257 18.52 -0.14 -2.09
N LYS A 258 18.06 0.63 -1.12
CA LYS A 258 18.06 0.18 0.28
C LYS A 258 16.83 -0.67 0.52
N ILE A 259 17.00 -1.98 0.67
CA ILE A 259 15.90 -2.89 0.95
C ILE A 259 15.90 -3.23 2.43
N SER A 260 14.79 -2.95 3.11
CA SER A 260 14.55 -3.29 4.51
C SER A 260 13.31 -4.15 4.68
N VAL A 261 13.18 -4.76 5.83
CA VAL A 261 12.05 -5.60 6.22
C VAL A 261 11.59 -5.25 7.63
N ASP A 262 10.28 -5.12 7.82
CA ASP A 262 9.62 -5.08 9.13
C ASP A 262 8.36 -5.96 9.09
N LEU A 263 8.49 -7.21 9.53
CA LEU A 263 7.42 -8.20 9.43
C LEU A 263 6.16 -7.81 10.22
N LEU A 264 6.29 -7.00 11.26
CA LEU A 264 5.18 -6.59 12.12
C LEU A 264 4.61 -5.21 11.79
N ASP A 265 5.15 -4.51 10.79
CA ASP A 265 4.54 -3.25 10.37
C ASP A 265 3.26 -3.53 9.58
N HIS A 266 2.13 -3.17 10.20
CA HIS A 266 0.78 -3.37 9.65
C HIS A 266 -0.01 -2.06 9.58
N ARG A 267 0.62 -0.92 9.84
CA ARG A 267 -0.03 0.39 9.88
C ARG A 267 -0.58 0.78 8.51
N GLY A 268 -1.91 0.88 8.41
CA GLY A 268 -2.61 1.22 7.18
C GLY A 268 -2.84 0.04 6.22
N PHE A 269 -2.42 -1.19 6.60
CA PHE A 269 -2.51 -2.39 5.77
C PHE A 269 -3.44 -3.46 6.38
N GLU A 270 -4.38 -3.09 7.24
CA GLU A 270 -5.22 -4.01 8.01
C GLU A 270 -6.09 -4.95 7.16
N TYR A 271 -6.36 -4.60 5.91
CA TYR A 271 -7.15 -5.40 4.97
C TYR A 271 -6.31 -6.25 4.00
N TYR A 272 -4.99 -6.07 4.00
CA TYR A 272 -4.11 -6.87 3.15
C TYR A 272 -3.90 -8.28 3.71
N THR A 273 -4.00 -9.27 2.83
CA THR A 273 -3.84 -10.69 3.16
C THR A 273 -2.52 -11.28 2.68
N GLY A 274 -1.72 -10.50 1.99
CA GLY A 274 -0.46 -10.89 1.39
C GLY A 274 0.72 -10.05 1.88
N ILE A 275 1.75 -10.02 1.04
CA ILE A 275 2.94 -9.19 1.22
C ILE A 275 2.60 -7.77 0.79
N THR A 276 3.12 -6.80 1.51
CA THR A 276 3.04 -5.39 1.17
C THR A 276 4.43 -4.79 1.06
N PHE A 277 4.55 -3.71 0.31
CA PHE A 277 5.79 -2.96 0.26
C PHE A 277 5.50 -1.46 0.19
N SER A 278 6.41 -0.69 0.72
CA SER A 278 6.43 0.77 0.61
C SER A 278 7.73 1.21 -0.02
N ILE A 279 7.67 2.18 -0.92
CA ILE A 279 8.83 2.75 -1.55
C ILE A 279 8.94 4.21 -1.17
N PHE A 280 10.13 4.60 -0.70
CA PHE A 280 10.47 5.97 -0.38
C PHE A 280 11.56 6.43 -1.31
N CYS A 281 11.36 7.60 -1.91
CA CYS A 281 12.35 8.25 -2.77
C CYS A 281 12.86 9.50 -2.06
N LEU A 282 14.19 9.60 -1.89
CA LEU A 282 14.80 10.80 -1.34
C LEU A 282 15.04 11.77 -2.49
N ASN A 283 14.30 12.86 -2.50
CA ASN A 283 14.60 13.98 -3.37
C ASN A 283 15.38 15.02 -2.54
N SER A 284 16.62 15.28 -2.87
CA SER A 284 17.67 16.16 -2.33
C SER A 284 17.50 16.85 -0.96
N SER A 285 16.32 16.83 -0.30
CA SER A 285 16.12 17.38 1.05
C SER A 285 14.84 16.92 1.79
N LYS A 286 13.95 16.15 1.18
CA LYS A 286 12.74 15.60 1.87
C LYS A 286 12.37 14.22 1.31
N GLU A 287 11.90 13.32 2.19
CA GLU A 287 11.22 12.09 1.76
C GLU A 287 9.94 12.46 1.02
N VAL A 288 9.72 11.91 -0.15
CA VAL A 288 8.53 12.07 -0.99
C VAL A 288 7.74 10.76 -0.98
#